data_fab9161e4866fdc01873281be62f9682
#
_entry.id   fab9161e4866fdc01873281be62f9682
#
_cell.length_a   1.000
_cell.length_b   1.000
_cell.length_c   1.000
_cell.angle_alpha   90.00
_cell.angle_beta   90.00
_cell.angle_gamma   90.00
#
_symmetry.space_group_name_H-M   'P 1'
#
loop_
_entity.id
_entity.type
_entity.pdbx_description
1 polymer ?
#
loop_
_entity_poly.entity_id
_entity_poly.type
_entity_poly.pdbx_seq_one_letter_code
_entity_poly.pdbx_strand_id
1 'polypeptide(L)'
;MTQRNWMVVGIVQVLLAWLAQPAQAAERLKVAMMDQQQVIERSVAGKRALDDLKSYSTTRQKIIDSDDQELKELEKGVQDANFSEEVRKEKQEHFRTKLEAYQRRIQDFNREVQEKQRGMVAEYAQKIHAAASTVAQKEGYTAVIDKGSDATVKIVLYSHPSVDITEQVIKEFDRQNK
;
A
#
# COMPACT_ATOMS: atom_id res chain seq x y z
N MET A 1 -16.51 82.14 -13.29
CA MET A 1 -16.46 81.32 -12.05
C MET A 1 -16.89 79.85 -12.31
N THR A 2 -16.48 79.16 -13.38
CA THR A 2 -16.99 77.83 -13.70
C THR A 2 -15.92 76.77 -14.05
N GLN A 3 -14.66 77.10 -14.03
CA GLN A 3 -13.61 76.12 -14.34
C GLN A 3 -12.98 75.40 -13.14
N ARG A 4 -13.23 75.85 -11.91
CA ARG A 4 -12.56 75.28 -10.72
C ARG A 4 -13.29 74.03 -10.11
N ASN A 5 -14.55 73.80 -10.47
CA ASN A 5 -15.35 72.68 -9.95
C ASN A 5 -15.18 71.38 -10.76
N TRP A 6 -14.70 71.44 -12.01
CA TRP A 6 -14.52 70.24 -12.82
C TRP A 6 -13.28 69.39 -12.45
N MET A 7 -12.23 70.10 -11.95
CA MET A 7 -11.02 69.36 -11.50
C MET A 7 -11.25 68.56 -10.22
N VAL A 8 -12.10 69.03 -9.33
CA VAL A 8 -12.38 68.32 -8.06
C VAL A 8 -13.23 67.07 -8.27
N VAL A 9 -14.18 67.07 -9.25
CA VAL A 9 -15.02 65.92 -9.57
C VAL A 9 -14.23 64.84 -10.26
N GLY A 10 -13.23 65.15 -11.09
CA GLY A 10 -12.37 64.17 -11.76
C GLY A 10 -11.46 63.41 -10.82
N ILE A 11 -10.92 64.08 -9.77
CA ILE A 11 -10.00 63.44 -8.79
C ILE A 11 -10.74 62.50 -7.85
N VAL A 12 -12.00 62.79 -7.49
CA VAL A 12 -12.80 61.89 -6.61
C VAL A 12 -13.20 60.61 -7.33
N GLN A 13 -13.44 60.64 -8.64
CA GLN A 13 -13.78 59.44 -9.40
C GLN A 13 -12.57 58.50 -9.63
N VAL A 14 -11.36 59.01 -9.75
CA VAL A 14 -10.13 58.22 -9.91
C VAL A 14 -9.74 57.53 -8.56
N LEU A 15 -10.01 58.15 -7.42
CA LEU A 15 -9.73 57.62 -6.10
C LEU A 15 -10.69 56.49 -5.70
N LEU A 16 -11.95 56.47 -6.22
CA LEU A 16 -12.90 55.39 -5.95
C LEU A 16 -12.65 54.12 -6.80
N ALA A 17 -11.96 54.21 -7.91
CA ALA A 17 -11.61 53.08 -8.76
C ALA A 17 -10.45 52.25 -8.19
N TRP A 18 -9.63 52.78 -7.26
CA TRP A 18 -8.52 52.08 -6.64
C TRP A 18 -8.93 51.21 -5.45
N LEU A 19 -10.17 51.34 -4.95
CA LEU A 19 -10.67 50.54 -3.82
C LEU A 19 -11.38 49.27 -4.23
N ALA A 20 -11.59 49.05 -5.51
CA ALA A 20 -12.08 47.78 -6.03
C ALA A 20 -10.94 46.82 -6.37
N GLN A 21 -10.10 46.51 -5.39
CA GLN A 21 -9.27 45.31 -5.52
C GLN A 21 -10.25 44.12 -5.49
N PRO A 22 -10.23 43.23 -6.50
CA PRO A 22 -10.96 41.99 -6.40
C PRO A 22 -10.41 41.28 -5.18
N ALA A 23 -11.25 41.06 -4.16
CA ALA A 23 -10.89 40.17 -3.08
C ALA A 23 -10.52 38.86 -3.76
N GLN A 24 -9.23 38.56 -3.84
CA GLN A 24 -8.75 37.24 -4.23
C GLN A 24 -9.47 36.30 -3.29
N ALA A 25 -10.46 35.58 -3.80
CA ALA A 25 -11.13 34.54 -3.06
C ALA A 25 -10.01 33.59 -2.61
N ALA A 26 -9.67 33.68 -1.33
CA ALA A 26 -8.72 32.75 -0.74
C ALA A 26 -9.25 31.37 -1.11
N GLU A 27 -8.51 30.64 -1.94
CA GLU A 27 -8.88 29.28 -2.30
C GLU A 27 -9.15 28.53 -1.00
N ARG A 28 -10.41 28.20 -0.78
CA ARG A 28 -10.80 27.51 0.45
C ARG A 28 -10.08 26.18 0.44
N LEU A 29 -9.12 26.01 1.35
CA LEU A 29 -8.42 24.75 1.54
C LEU A 29 -9.45 23.64 1.80
N LYS A 30 -9.67 22.81 0.79
CA LYS A 30 -10.59 21.66 0.86
C LYS A 30 -9.76 20.41 1.02
N VAL A 31 -9.73 19.87 2.25
CA VAL A 31 -8.94 18.69 2.60
C VAL A 31 -9.87 17.49 2.73
N ALA A 32 -9.45 16.37 2.15
CA ALA A 32 -10.09 15.07 2.30
C ALA A 32 -9.19 14.12 3.10
N MET A 33 -9.83 13.10 3.67
CA MET A 33 -9.18 12.00 4.38
C MET A 33 -9.46 10.70 3.64
N MET A 34 -8.51 9.77 3.63
CA MET A 34 -8.71 8.41 3.14
C MET A 34 -7.98 7.41 4.05
N ASP A 35 -8.33 6.14 3.91
CA ASP A 35 -7.67 5.02 4.57
C ASP A 35 -7.10 4.10 3.47
N GLN A 36 -5.78 4.17 3.28
CA GLN A 36 -5.09 3.40 2.25
C GLN A 36 -5.20 1.89 2.49
N GLN A 37 -5.20 1.46 3.74
CA GLN A 37 -5.34 0.04 4.07
C GLN A 37 -6.73 -0.48 3.68
N GLN A 38 -7.79 0.27 3.99
CA GLN A 38 -9.14 -0.11 3.57
C GLN A 38 -9.28 -0.15 2.04
N VAL A 39 -8.59 0.71 1.30
CA VAL A 39 -8.60 0.63 -0.17
C VAL A 39 -8.06 -0.71 -0.64
N ILE A 40 -6.94 -1.19 -0.08
CA ILE A 40 -6.39 -2.52 -0.42
C ILE A 40 -7.35 -3.64 0.01
N GLU A 41 -7.82 -3.62 1.25
CA GLU A 41 -8.60 -4.72 1.82
C GLU A 41 -9.99 -4.88 1.19
N ARG A 42 -10.59 -3.78 0.71
CA ARG A 42 -11.98 -3.76 0.25
C ARG A 42 -12.12 -3.70 -1.26
N SER A 43 -11.11 -3.22 -1.98
CA SER A 43 -11.14 -3.22 -3.46
C SER A 43 -11.03 -4.62 -4.04
N VAL A 44 -11.55 -4.79 -5.25
CA VAL A 44 -11.46 -6.06 -5.99
C VAL A 44 -10.01 -6.38 -6.34
N ALA A 45 -9.28 -5.37 -6.83
CA ALA A 45 -7.88 -5.54 -7.21
C ALA A 45 -6.99 -5.83 -6.00
N GLY A 46 -7.21 -5.15 -4.86
CA GLY A 46 -6.47 -5.39 -3.63
C GLY A 46 -6.70 -6.79 -3.06
N LYS A 47 -7.96 -7.25 -3.02
CA LYS A 47 -8.28 -8.62 -2.59
C LYS A 47 -7.59 -9.67 -3.45
N ARG A 48 -7.58 -9.51 -4.78
CA ARG A 48 -6.86 -10.43 -5.67
C ARG A 48 -5.37 -10.50 -5.33
N ALA A 49 -4.72 -9.35 -5.11
CA ALA A 49 -3.30 -9.32 -4.77
C ALA A 49 -3.01 -10.01 -3.42
N LEU A 50 -3.86 -9.80 -2.42
CA LEU A 50 -3.74 -10.48 -1.13
C LEU A 50 -3.94 -12.00 -1.27
N ASP A 51 -4.91 -12.43 -2.08
CA ASP A 51 -5.16 -13.85 -2.36
C ASP A 51 -4.00 -14.49 -3.13
N ASP A 52 -3.41 -13.79 -4.10
CA ASP A 52 -2.24 -14.25 -4.85
C ASP A 52 -1.02 -14.41 -3.92
N LEU A 53 -0.77 -13.45 -3.04
CA LEU A 53 0.31 -13.54 -2.04
C LEU A 53 0.09 -14.73 -1.08
N LYS A 54 -1.14 -14.90 -0.60
CA LYS A 54 -1.52 -16.02 0.26
C LYS A 54 -1.35 -17.36 -0.44
N SER A 55 -1.81 -17.48 -1.69
CA SER A 55 -1.70 -18.69 -2.51
C SER A 55 -0.23 -19.05 -2.76
N TYR A 56 0.59 -18.04 -3.10
CA TYR A 56 2.03 -18.21 -3.24
C TYR A 56 2.67 -18.74 -1.96
N SER A 57 2.41 -18.08 -0.82
CA SER A 57 2.95 -18.48 0.49
C SER A 57 2.51 -19.91 0.86
N THR A 58 1.23 -20.24 0.68
CA THR A 58 0.69 -21.58 0.97
C THR A 58 1.33 -22.66 0.11
N THR A 59 1.53 -22.39 -1.18
CA THR A 59 2.17 -23.35 -2.09
C THR A 59 3.63 -23.61 -1.70
N ARG A 60 4.38 -22.58 -1.36
CA ARG A 60 5.76 -22.70 -0.91
C ARG A 60 5.87 -23.41 0.43
N GLN A 61 4.95 -23.12 1.36
CA GLN A 61 4.90 -23.78 2.66
C GLN A 61 4.69 -25.30 2.51
N LYS A 62 3.81 -25.74 1.64
CA LYS A 62 3.59 -27.17 1.37
C LYS A 62 4.85 -27.90 0.91
N ILE A 63 5.71 -27.23 0.13
CA ILE A 63 6.98 -27.81 -0.30
C ILE A 63 7.92 -27.99 0.90
N ILE A 64 7.98 -26.99 1.78
CA ILE A 64 8.77 -27.03 3.02
C ILE A 64 8.26 -28.16 3.94
N ASP A 65 6.94 -28.28 4.09
CA ASP A 65 6.31 -29.34 4.89
C ASP A 65 6.64 -30.75 4.35
N SER A 66 6.68 -30.88 3.02
CA SER A 66 7.05 -32.14 2.34
C SER A 66 8.54 -32.47 2.59
N ASP A 67 9.42 -31.48 2.50
CA ASP A 67 10.86 -31.68 2.80
C ASP A 67 11.08 -32.05 4.28
N ASP A 68 10.34 -31.45 5.21
CA ASP A 68 10.40 -31.77 6.64
C ASP A 68 9.99 -33.24 6.90
N GLN A 69 8.94 -33.70 6.23
CA GLN A 69 8.53 -35.11 6.32
C GLN A 69 9.60 -36.05 5.77
N GLU A 70 10.16 -35.73 4.60
CA GLU A 70 11.24 -36.54 3.99
C GLU A 70 12.47 -36.58 4.92
N LEU A 71 12.86 -35.46 5.52
CA LEU A 71 13.96 -35.41 6.49
C LEU A 71 13.69 -36.33 7.70
N LYS A 72 12.48 -36.31 8.25
CA LYS A 72 12.10 -37.18 9.36
C LYS A 72 12.20 -38.68 9.01
N GLU A 73 11.83 -39.06 7.79
CA GLU A 73 11.97 -40.44 7.32
C GLU A 73 13.44 -40.82 7.09
N LEU A 74 14.25 -39.93 6.54
CA LEU A 74 15.69 -40.15 6.40
C LEU A 74 16.36 -40.27 7.76
N GLU A 75 16.02 -39.45 8.75
CA GLU A 75 16.53 -39.52 10.10
C GLU A 75 16.27 -40.88 10.78
N LYS A 76 15.03 -41.39 10.66
CA LYS A 76 14.67 -42.72 11.12
C LYS A 76 15.52 -43.80 10.45
N GLY A 77 15.73 -43.68 9.13
CA GLY A 77 16.57 -44.61 8.38
C GLY A 77 18.04 -44.60 8.78
N VAL A 78 18.59 -43.44 9.20
CA VAL A 78 19.98 -43.36 9.75
C VAL A 78 20.08 -44.04 11.09
N GLN A 79 19.03 -44.01 11.92
CA GLN A 79 19.01 -44.59 13.28
C GLN A 79 18.71 -46.08 13.31
N ASP A 80 18.28 -46.68 12.19
CA ASP A 80 17.88 -48.08 12.11
C ASP A 80 19.14 -49.02 12.24
N ALA A 81 19.15 -49.79 13.28
CA ALA A 81 20.24 -50.74 13.59
C ALA A 81 20.29 -51.97 12.64
N ASN A 82 19.26 -52.20 11.83
CA ASN A 82 19.20 -53.34 10.92
C ASN A 82 19.98 -53.13 9.62
N PHE A 83 20.42 -51.88 9.34
CA PHE A 83 21.23 -51.57 8.16
C PHE A 83 22.72 -51.84 8.38
N SER A 84 23.41 -52.29 7.31
CA SER A 84 24.88 -52.38 7.31
C SER A 84 25.50 -51.00 7.52
N GLU A 85 26.77 -50.97 7.90
CA GLU A 85 27.47 -49.72 8.13
C GLU A 85 27.60 -48.88 6.86
N GLU A 86 27.81 -49.52 5.70
CA GLU A 86 27.85 -48.84 4.39
C GLU A 86 26.52 -48.18 4.06
N VAL A 87 25.40 -48.89 4.22
CA VAL A 87 24.05 -48.37 3.97
C VAL A 87 23.71 -47.20 4.92
N ARG A 88 24.13 -47.34 6.17
CA ARG A 88 23.93 -46.28 7.17
C ARG A 88 24.71 -45.02 6.84
N LYS A 89 25.96 -45.17 6.38
CA LYS A 89 26.80 -44.06 5.92
C LYS A 89 26.18 -43.34 4.71
N GLU A 90 25.68 -44.07 3.72
CA GLU A 90 25.01 -43.51 2.56
C GLU A 90 23.77 -42.71 2.98
N LYS A 91 22.92 -43.27 3.86
CA LYS A 91 21.75 -42.57 4.39
C LYS A 91 22.12 -41.32 5.16
N GLN A 92 23.20 -41.34 5.90
CA GLN A 92 23.69 -40.17 6.65
C GLN A 92 24.15 -39.04 5.73
N GLU A 93 24.87 -39.35 4.65
CA GLU A 93 25.25 -38.36 3.65
C GLU A 93 24.02 -37.78 2.91
N HIS A 94 23.04 -38.63 2.59
CA HIS A 94 21.79 -38.17 1.99
C HIS A 94 21.00 -37.26 2.93
N PHE A 95 20.86 -37.64 4.20
CA PHE A 95 20.24 -36.79 5.24
C PHE A 95 20.93 -35.43 5.36
N ARG A 96 22.26 -35.40 5.43
CA ARG A 96 23.03 -34.16 5.51
C ARG A 96 22.76 -33.25 4.32
N THR A 97 22.83 -33.78 3.11
CA THR A 97 22.58 -33.03 1.87
C THR A 97 21.15 -32.46 1.83
N LYS A 98 20.18 -33.29 2.23
CA LYS A 98 18.77 -32.84 2.31
C LYS A 98 18.57 -31.76 3.36
N LEU A 99 19.18 -31.91 4.53
CA LEU A 99 19.08 -30.92 5.61
C LEU A 99 19.63 -29.55 5.16
N GLU A 100 20.78 -29.54 4.49
CA GLU A 100 21.34 -28.30 3.95
C GLU A 100 20.43 -27.66 2.88
N ALA A 101 19.84 -28.47 2.01
CA ALA A 101 18.89 -27.99 1.00
C ALA A 101 17.60 -27.42 1.63
N TYR A 102 17.08 -28.10 2.66
CA TYR A 102 15.91 -27.66 3.42
C TYR A 102 16.15 -26.31 4.12
N GLN A 103 17.31 -26.18 4.81
CA GLN A 103 17.66 -24.93 5.47
C GLN A 103 17.76 -23.75 4.48
N ARG A 104 18.40 -23.97 3.30
CA ARG A 104 18.44 -22.95 2.25
C ARG A 104 17.04 -22.60 1.75
N ARG A 105 16.17 -23.60 1.53
CA ARG A 105 14.79 -23.38 1.06
C ARG A 105 13.96 -22.54 2.02
N ILE A 106 14.10 -22.76 3.34
CA ILE A 106 13.43 -21.92 4.35
C ILE A 106 13.90 -20.48 4.26
N GLN A 107 15.21 -20.25 4.15
CA GLN A 107 15.78 -18.91 4.05
C GLN A 107 15.29 -18.20 2.77
N ASP A 108 15.33 -18.91 1.63
CA ASP A 108 14.86 -18.40 0.36
C ASP A 108 13.35 -18.08 0.40
N PHE A 109 12.55 -18.96 0.97
CA PHE A 109 11.11 -18.73 1.13
C PHE A 109 10.81 -17.47 1.94
N ASN A 110 11.47 -17.31 3.08
CA ASN A 110 11.27 -16.12 3.92
C ASN A 110 11.66 -14.83 3.17
N ARG A 111 12.78 -14.85 2.44
CA ARG A 111 13.21 -13.73 1.61
C ARG A 111 12.21 -13.43 0.49
N GLU A 112 11.81 -14.44 -0.28
CA GLU A 112 10.88 -14.31 -1.39
C GLU A 112 9.51 -13.75 -0.98
N VAL A 113 8.97 -14.22 0.16
CA VAL A 113 7.69 -13.71 0.69
C VAL A 113 7.82 -12.24 1.09
N GLN A 114 8.91 -11.88 1.77
CA GLN A 114 9.14 -10.48 2.15
C GLN A 114 9.31 -9.58 0.93
N GLU A 115 10.05 -10.01 -0.08
CA GLU A 115 10.24 -9.25 -1.32
C GLU A 115 8.92 -9.06 -2.07
N LYS A 116 8.12 -10.13 -2.21
CA LYS A 116 6.79 -10.04 -2.82
C LYS A 116 5.85 -9.10 -2.06
N GLN A 117 5.85 -9.18 -0.74
CA GLN A 117 5.05 -8.31 0.11
C GLN A 117 5.47 -6.83 -0.05
N ARG A 118 6.78 -6.55 -0.01
CA ARG A 118 7.30 -5.18 -0.21
C ARG A 118 6.97 -4.64 -1.60
N GLY A 119 7.16 -5.48 -2.64
CA GLY A 119 6.84 -5.11 -4.01
C GLY A 119 5.35 -4.79 -4.18
N MET A 120 4.47 -5.63 -3.63
CA MET A 120 3.03 -5.41 -3.63
C MET A 120 2.66 -4.10 -2.93
N VAL A 121 3.19 -3.86 -1.73
CA VAL A 121 2.90 -2.62 -0.98
C VAL A 121 3.33 -1.38 -1.78
N ALA A 122 4.54 -1.40 -2.37
CA ALA A 122 5.04 -0.28 -3.16
C ALA A 122 4.19 -0.03 -4.43
N GLU A 123 3.85 -1.09 -5.17
CA GLU A 123 3.02 -1.01 -6.37
C GLU A 123 1.62 -0.46 -6.05
N TYR A 124 0.98 -1.02 -5.02
CA TYR A 124 -0.38 -0.62 -4.66
C TYR A 124 -0.42 0.79 -4.07
N ALA A 125 0.60 1.22 -3.33
CA ALA A 125 0.69 2.60 -2.86
C ALA A 125 0.69 3.60 -4.03
N GLN A 126 1.43 3.32 -5.11
CA GLN A 126 1.44 4.16 -6.31
C GLN A 126 0.07 4.17 -7.02
N LYS A 127 -0.56 3.01 -7.18
CA LYS A 127 -1.88 2.88 -7.81
C LYS A 127 -2.97 3.58 -6.99
N ILE A 128 -2.94 3.48 -5.66
CA ILE A 128 -3.88 4.16 -4.76
C ILE A 128 -3.66 5.67 -4.83
N HIS A 129 -2.41 6.12 -4.84
CA HIS A 129 -2.10 7.54 -5.02
C HIS A 129 -2.69 8.09 -6.33
N ALA A 130 -2.57 7.36 -7.44
CA ALA A 130 -3.14 7.76 -8.73
C ALA A 130 -4.69 7.84 -8.66
N ALA A 131 -5.35 6.87 -8.03
CA ALA A 131 -6.79 6.88 -7.84
C ALA A 131 -7.24 8.04 -6.94
N ALA A 132 -6.55 8.26 -5.81
CA ALA A 132 -6.83 9.36 -4.90
C ALA A 132 -6.64 10.74 -5.56
N SER A 133 -5.58 10.89 -6.36
CA SER A 133 -5.32 12.11 -7.13
C SER A 133 -6.44 12.39 -8.15
N THR A 134 -6.93 11.34 -8.82
CA THR A 134 -8.06 11.47 -9.76
C THR A 134 -9.33 11.92 -9.05
N VAL A 135 -9.65 11.34 -7.90
CA VAL A 135 -10.81 11.74 -7.08
C VAL A 135 -10.63 13.17 -6.58
N ALA A 136 -9.44 13.52 -6.07
CA ALA A 136 -9.15 14.86 -5.56
C ALA A 136 -9.35 15.94 -6.62
N GLN A 137 -8.84 15.71 -7.83
CA GLN A 137 -8.99 16.65 -8.95
C GLN A 137 -10.45 16.82 -9.37
N LYS A 138 -11.22 15.72 -9.46
CA LYS A 138 -12.65 15.76 -9.82
C LYS A 138 -13.50 16.53 -8.82
N GLU A 139 -13.21 16.35 -7.53
CA GLU A 139 -13.98 16.91 -6.42
C GLU A 139 -13.44 18.26 -5.93
N GLY A 140 -12.32 18.73 -6.48
CA GLY A 140 -11.71 20.00 -6.11
C GLY A 140 -11.08 19.99 -4.71
N TYR A 141 -10.52 18.88 -4.29
CA TYR A 141 -9.72 18.82 -3.05
C TYR A 141 -8.32 19.38 -3.29
N THR A 142 -7.86 20.19 -2.35
CA THR A 142 -6.51 20.77 -2.34
C THR A 142 -5.48 19.77 -1.81
N ALA A 143 -5.89 18.89 -0.89
CA ALA A 143 -5.06 17.84 -0.33
C ALA A 143 -5.90 16.62 0.06
N VAL A 144 -5.28 15.43 0.00
CA VAL A 144 -5.81 14.19 0.56
C VAL A 144 -4.79 13.66 1.56
N ILE A 145 -5.25 13.34 2.77
CA ILE A 145 -4.41 12.85 3.86
C ILE A 145 -4.80 11.41 4.17
N ASP A 146 -3.81 10.52 4.22
CA ASP A 146 -4.03 9.16 4.73
C ASP A 146 -4.22 9.20 6.25
N LYS A 147 -5.29 8.59 6.74
CA LYS A 147 -5.57 8.50 8.18
C LYS A 147 -4.58 7.61 8.94
N GLY A 148 -3.85 6.78 8.20
CA GLY A 148 -3.10 5.68 8.78
C GLY A 148 -4.01 4.55 9.25
N SER A 149 -3.40 3.48 9.76
CA SER A 149 -4.08 2.27 10.21
C SER A 149 -3.53 1.78 11.54
N ASP A 150 -4.11 0.72 12.09
CA ASP A 150 -3.59 0.08 13.29
C ASP A 150 -2.22 -0.58 13.06
N ALA A 151 -1.87 -0.88 11.81
CA ALA A 151 -0.56 -1.40 11.41
C ALA A 151 0.49 -0.30 11.16
N THR A 152 0.06 0.98 11.10
CA THR A 152 0.92 2.14 10.87
C THR A 152 0.66 3.20 11.95
N VAL A 153 1.47 4.26 11.98
CA VAL A 153 1.21 5.35 12.92
C VAL A 153 -0.05 6.10 12.50
N LYS A 154 -1.06 6.12 13.37
CA LYS A 154 -2.24 6.98 13.20
C LYS A 154 -1.83 8.44 13.39
N ILE A 155 -1.73 9.17 12.29
CA ILE A 155 -1.42 10.60 12.29
C ILE A 155 -2.68 11.43 12.55
N VAL A 156 -3.84 10.97 12.05
CA VAL A 156 -5.13 11.65 12.19
C VAL A 156 -5.89 11.08 13.37
N LEU A 157 -6.03 11.87 14.44
CA LEU A 157 -6.77 11.48 15.64
C LEU A 157 -8.29 11.57 15.45
N TYR A 158 -8.74 12.55 14.67
CA TYR A 158 -10.15 12.78 14.39
C TYR A 158 -10.34 13.39 13.00
N SER A 159 -11.32 12.89 12.27
CA SER A 159 -11.85 13.53 11.06
C SER A 159 -13.37 13.34 11.02
N HIS A 160 -14.08 14.37 10.55
CA HIS A 160 -15.51 14.22 10.34
C HIS A 160 -15.78 13.28 9.17
N PRO A 161 -16.80 12.38 9.26
CA PRO A 161 -17.09 11.41 8.16
C PRO A 161 -17.32 12.05 6.79
N SER A 162 -17.81 13.28 6.72
CA SER A 162 -18.08 13.98 5.46
C SER A 162 -16.82 14.30 4.63
N VAL A 163 -15.62 14.26 5.24
CA VAL A 163 -14.36 14.49 4.53
C VAL A 163 -13.67 13.19 4.14
N ASP A 164 -14.26 12.04 4.50
CA ASP A 164 -13.72 10.72 4.16
C ASP A 164 -14.10 10.32 2.74
N ILE A 165 -13.11 10.17 1.89
CA ILE A 165 -13.29 9.79 0.47
C ILE A 165 -12.85 8.35 0.18
N THR A 166 -12.62 7.52 1.19
CA THR A 166 -12.13 6.13 1.05
C THR A 166 -12.97 5.34 0.04
N GLU A 167 -14.30 5.41 0.14
CA GLU A 167 -15.21 4.70 -0.79
C GLU A 167 -15.10 5.19 -2.24
N GLN A 168 -14.88 6.48 -2.43
CA GLN A 168 -14.70 7.06 -3.77
C GLN A 168 -13.38 6.60 -4.37
N VAL A 169 -12.32 6.57 -3.54
CA VAL A 169 -11.00 6.07 -3.95
C VAL A 169 -11.06 4.58 -4.28
N ILE A 170 -11.76 3.74 -3.49
CA ILE A 170 -11.96 2.31 -3.79
C ILE A 170 -12.60 2.13 -5.17
N LYS A 171 -13.68 2.84 -5.46
CA LYS A 171 -14.37 2.76 -6.76
C LYS A 171 -13.48 3.18 -7.92
N GLU A 172 -12.75 4.27 -7.75
CA GLU A 172 -11.83 4.77 -8.78
C GLU A 172 -10.64 3.82 -8.97
N PHE A 173 -10.10 3.27 -7.88
CA PHE A 173 -9.04 2.29 -7.89
C PHE A 173 -9.45 1.01 -8.66
N ASP A 174 -10.62 0.45 -8.37
CA ASP A 174 -11.15 -0.71 -9.09
C ASP A 174 -11.44 -0.40 -10.57
N ARG A 175 -11.82 0.84 -10.90
CA ARG A 175 -12.00 1.27 -12.28
C ARG A 175 -10.68 1.28 -13.06
N GLN A 176 -9.60 1.69 -12.42
CA GLN A 176 -8.27 1.81 -13.03
C GLN A 176 -7.51 0.47 -13.10
N ASN A 177 -7.88 -0.50 -12.24
CA ASN A 177 -7.14 -1.78 -12.07
C ASN A 177 -8.03 -3.02 -12.33
N LYS A 178 -8.83 -2.97 -13.39
CA LYS A 178 -9.69 -4.08 -13.83
C LYS A 178 -8.89 -5.29 -14.29
#